data_8e19daef7ac13a40af7976e6222bd1f6
#
_entry.id   8e19daef7ac13a40af7976e6222bd1f6
#
_cell.length_a   1.000
_cell.length_b   1.000
_cell.length_c   1.000
_cell.angle_alpha   90.00
_cell.angle_beta   90.00
_cell.angle_gamma   90.00
#
_symmetry.space_group_name_H-M   'P 1'
#
loop_
_entity.id
_entity.type
_entity.pdbx_description
1 polymer ?
#
loop_
_entity_poly.entity_id
_entity_poly.type
_entity_poly.pdbx_seq_one_letter_code
_entity_poly.pdbx_strand_id
1 'polypeptide(L)'
;MTAACGLPFAAPEVDRRDVNWLALYALAHYDVASWLGLTFRYGFFNDYQGARTGVAQVLQSFTLGPTLHLSRLVPDLRPMGVAYTRTRHPVDWVDVRLEYRLNRSNEPVFSSAKPGVPITDADQTAHQVTLQFVVNY
;
A
#
# COMPACT_ATOMS: atom_id res chain seq x y z
N MET A 1 36.62 -34.59 -17.88
CA MET A 1 35.52 -35.00 -16.97
C MET A 1 34.74 -33.75 -16.61
N THR A 2 33.68 -33.50 -17.33
CA THR A 2 32.78 -32.32 -17.14
C THR A 2 31.49 -32.82 -16.55
N ALA A 3 31.28 -32.54 -15.27
CA ALA A 3 30.02 -32.82 -14.60
C ALA A 3 28.98 -31.79 -15.02
N ALA A 4 28.03 -32.21 -15.83
CA ALA A 4 26.86 -31.42 -16.16
C ALA A 4 25.92 -31.39 -14.94
N CYS A 5 25.85 -30.27 -14.25
CA CYS A 5 24.87 -30.01 -13.22
C CYS A 5 23.56 -29.60 -13.92
N GLY A 6 22.86 -30.57 -14.48
CA GLY A 6 21.53 -30.42 -15.05
C GLY A 6 20.49 -30.88 -14.06
N LEU A 7 20.07 -30.02 -13.14
CA LEU A 7 18.80 -30.21 -12.46
C LEU A 7 17.70 -29.75 -13.40
N PRO A 8 16.80 -30.64 -13.84
CA PRO A 8 15.62 -30.19 -14.56
C PRO A 8 14.72 -29.46 -13.54
N PHE A 9 14.79 -28.16 -13.51
CA PHE A 9 13.71 -27.37 -12.94
C PHE A 9 12.52 -27.54 -13.89
N ALA A 10 11.80 -28.66 -13.71
CA ALA A 10 10.49 -28.80 -14.32
C ALA A 10 9.65 -27.70 -13.64
N ALA A 11 9.49 -26.57 -14.31
CA ALA A 11 8.46 -25.62 -13.93
C ALA A 11 7.16 -26.43 -13.82
N PRO A 12 6.42 -26.32 -12.71
CA PRO A 12 5.14 -27.00 -12.59
C PRO A 12 4.34 -26.60 -13.82
N GLU A 13 3.87 -27.60 -14.56
CA GLU A 13 3.01 -27.40 -15.72
C GLU A 13 1.75 -26.73 -15.17
N VAL A 14 1.69 -25.43 -15.26
CA VAL A 14 0.51 -24.64 -14.84
C VAL A 14 -0.57 -25.02 -15.81
N ASP A 15 -1.42 -25.95 -15.40
CA ASP A 15 -2.64 -26.30 -16.10
C ASP A 15 -3.39 -24.99 -16.33
N ARG A 16 -3.49 -24.56 -17.58
CA ARG A 16 -4.09 -23.29 -18.03
C ARG A 16 -5.61 -23.28 -17.85
N ARG A 17 -6.12 -23.96 -16.83
CA ARG A 17 -7.52 -23.88 -16.46
C ARG A 17 -7.80 -22.51 -15.87
N ASP A 18 -9.00 -22.02 -16.10
CA ASP A 18 -9.49 -20.72 -15.69
C ASP A 18 -9.05 -20.33 -14.28
N VAL A 19 -8.20 -19.34 -14.21
CA VAL A 19 -7.65 -18.82 -12.94
C VAL A 19 -8.63 -17.83 -12.38
N ASN A 20 -9.19 -18.14 -11.21
CA ASN A 20 -10.16 -17.29 -10.53
C ASN A 20 -9.53 -16.57 -9.35
N TRP A 21 -9.72 -15.27 -9.31
CA TRP A 21 -9.40 -14.42 -8.17
C TRP A 21 -10.45 -13.34 -8.02
N LEU A 22 -10.62 -12.83 -6.81
CA LEU A 22 -11.54 -11.75 -6.50
C LEU A 22 -10.83 -10.65 -5.73
N ALA A 23 -11.00 -9.41 -6.17
CA ALA A 23 -10.52 -8.24 -5.45
C ALA A 23 -11.66 -7.25 -5.22
N LEU A 24 -11.73 -6.70 -4.00
CA LEU A 24 -12.63 -5.63 -3.62
C LEU A 24 -11.82 -4.52 -2.97
N TYR A 25 -12.24 -3.29 -3.21
CA TYR A 25 -11.60 -2.11 -2.67
C TYR A 25 -12.65 -1.08 -2.24
N ALA A 26 -12.50 -0.55 -1.04
CA ALA A 26 -13.33 0.52 -0.51
C ALA A 26 -12.45 1.65 0.00
N LEU A 27 -12.85 2.89 -0.27
CA LEU A 27 -12.18 4.10 0.19
C LEU A 27 -13.21 5.07 0.75
N ALA A 28 -12.93 5.62 1.91
CA ALA A 28 -13.67 6.71 2.51
C ALA A 28 -12.69 7.82 2.90
N HIS A 29 -13.06 9.05 2.60
CA HIS A 29 -12.32 10.25 3.00
C HIS A 29 -13.27 11.22 3.68
N TYR A 30 -12.80 11.84 4.75
CA TYR A 30 -13.58 12.81 5.52
C TYR A 30 -12.69 13.95 5.99
N ASP A 31 -13.09 15.19 5.66
CA ASP A 31 -12.43 16.39 6.16
C ASP A 31 -12.96 16.72 7.56
N VAL A 32 -12.16 16.42 8.58
CA VAL A 32 -12.46 16.68 9.99
C VAL A 32 -12.41 18.19 10.26
N ALA A 33 -11.46 18.86 9.63
CA ALA A 33 -11.27 20.31 9.69
C ALA A 33 -10.67 20.79 8.34
N SER A 34 -10.66 22.10 8.10
CA SER A 34 -10.08 22.64 6.87
C SER A 34 -8.62 22.26 6.65
N TRP A 35 -7.88 21.99 7.71
CA TRP A 35 -6.46 21.63 7.68
C TRP A 35 -6.19 20.12 7.93
N LEU A 36 -7.23 19.32 8.24
CA LEU A 36 -7.10 17.91 8.59
C LEU A 36 -8.12 17.06 7.84
N GLY A 37 -7.64 16.21 6.96
CA GLY A 37 -8.40 15.15 6.34
C GLY A 37 -8.06 13.79 6.96
N LEU A 38 -9.01 12.86 6.97
CA LEU A 38 -8.84 11.49 7.41
C LEU A 38 -9.27 10.55 6.28
N THR A 39 -8.38 9.63 5.90
CA THR A 39 -8.64 8.64 4.86
C THR A 39 -8.64 7.25 5.45
N PHE A 40 -9.67 6.49 5.17
CA PHE A 40 -9.76 5.06 5.46
C PHE A 40 -9.82 4.28 4.16
N ARG A 41 -9.04 3.19 4.05
CA ARG A 41 -9.09 2.25 2.93
C ARG A 41 -9.20 0.83 3.44
N TYR A 42 -10.02 0.05 2.77
CA TYR A 42 -10.12 -1.39 2.95
C TYR A 42 -9.88 -2.08 1.62
N GLY A 43 -9.00 -3.06 1.61
CA GLY A 43 -8.75 -3.93 0.48
C GLY A 43 -8.99 -5.39 0.86
N PHE A 44 -9.64 -6.12 -0.01
CA PHE A 44 -9.84 -7.56 0.08
C PHE A 44 -9.38 -8.20 -1.23
N PHE A 45 -8.58 -9.24 -1.13
CA PHE A 45 -8.10 -10.01 -2.26
C PHE A 45 -8.15 -11.49 -1.92
N ASN A 46 -8.83 -12.27 -2.76
CA ASN A 46 -8.88 -13.72 -2.64
C ASN A 46 -8.28 -14.35 -3.88
N ASP A 47 -7.18 -15.05 -3.70
CA ASP A 47 -6.48 -15.81 -4.73
C ASP A 47 -6.78 -17.31 -4.52
N TYR A 48 -7.91 -17.75 -5.04
CA TYR A 48 -8.42 -19.11 -4.80
C TYR A 48 -7.44 -20.22 -5.18
N GLN A 49 -6.55 -19.96 -6.12
CA GLN A 49 -5.66 -20.95 -6.70
C GLN A 49 -4.18 -20.58 -6.56
N GLY A 50 -3.86 -19.47 -5.92
CA GLY A 50 -2.49 -19.00 -5.77
C GLY A 50 -1.83 -18.51 -7.06
N ALA A 51 -2.62 -18.24 -8.09
CA ALA A 51 -2.09 -17.91 -9.40
C ALA A 51 -1.44 -16.52 -9.49
N ARG A 52 -1.80 -15.62 -8.59
CA ARG A 52 -1.24 -14.25 -8.53
C ARG A 52 -0.14 -14.12 -7.49
N THR A 53 -0.30 -14.79 -6.36
CA THR A 53 0.59 -14.66 -5.21
C THR A 53 1.49 -15.88 -4.99
N GLY A 54 1.26 -16.96 -5.74
CA GLY A 54 1.98 -18.23 -5.59
C GLY A 54 1.40 -19.13 -4.48
N VAL A 55 0.48 -18.63 -3.69
CA VAL A 55 -0.18 -19.35 -2.59
C VAL A 55 -1.67 -19.03 -2.62
N ALA A 56 -2.52 -20.07 -2.52
CA ALA A 56 -3.95 -19.88 -2.38
C ALA A 56 -4.26 -19.20 -1.03
N GLN A 57 -4.68 -17.93 -1.07
CA GLN A 57 -4.81 -17.12 0.14
C GLN A 57 -5.87 -16.04 0.04
N VAL A 58 -6.30 -15.57 1.19
CA VAL A 58 -7.13 -14.39 1.36
C VAL A 58 -6.31 -13.31 2.04
N LEU A 59 -6.14 -12.19 1.34
CA LEU A 59 -5.46 -11.00 1.84
C LEU A 59 -6.46 -9.91 2.18
N GLN A 60 -6.30 -9.32 3.34
CA GLN A 60 -7.06 -8.14 3.77
C GLN A 60 -6.08 -7.02 4.13
N SER A 61 -6.38 -5.81 3.72
CA SER A 61 -5.60 -4.63 4.07
C SER A 61 -6.50 -3.55 4.65
N PHE A 62 -6.12 -3.03 5.81
CA PHE A 62 -6.76 -1.90 6.45
C PHE A 62 -5.77 -0.76 6.49
N THR A 63 -6.15 0.39 5.99
CA THR A 63 -5.31 1.57 5.98
C THR A 63 -6.05 2.74 6.61
N LEU A 64 -5.39 3.42 7.52
CA LEU A 64 -5.87 4.66 8.13
C LEU A 64 -4.78 5.72 7.93
N GLY A 65 -5.17 6.89 7.42
CA GLY A 65 -4.21 7.95 7.11
C GLY A 65 -4.76 9.35 7.35
N PRO A 66 -4.26 10.09 8.36
CA PRO A 66 -4.47 11.53 8.44
C PRO A 66 -3.65 12.25 7.36
N THR A 67 -4.25 13.31 6.80
CA THR A 67 -3.61 14.26 5.89
C THR A 67 -3.67 15.63 6.52
N LEU A 68 -2.50 16.26 6.69
CA LEU A 68 -2.37 17.62 7.18
C LEU A 68 -2.12 18.56 6.00
N HIS A 69 -3.03 19.51 5.78
CA HIS A 69 -2.89 20.56 4.77
C HIS A 69 -2.11 21.73 5.38
N LEU A 70 -0.77 21.70 5.29
CA LEU A 70 0.10 22.65 5.97
C LEU A 70 -0.14 24.09 5.51
N SER A 71 -0.45 24.31 4.24
CA SER A 71 -0.76 25.64 3.71
C SER A 71 -2.00 26.30 4.34
N ARG A 72 -2.90 25.49 4.88
CA ARG A 72 -4.07 25.97 5.63
C ARG A 72 -3.80 26.14 7.11
N LEU A 73 -2.85 25.37 7.66
CA LEU A 73 -2.45 25.46 9.05
C LEU A 73 -1.50 26.63 9.29
N VAL A 74 -0.57 26.87 8.34
CA VAL A 74 0.44 27.94 8.42
C VAL A 74 0.33 28.84 7.18
N PRO A 75 -0.41 29.96 7.26
CA PRO A 75 -0.64 30.86 6.11
C PRO A 75 0.64 31.41 5.47
N ASP A 76 1.73 31.51 6.22
CA ASP A 76 3.02 32.06 5.77
C ASP A 76 3.86 31.07 4.94
N LEU A 77 3.46 29.80 4.85
CA LEU A 77 4.12 28.79 3.98
C LEU A 77 3.76 28.95 2.49
N ARG A 78 3.15 30.05 2.10
CA ARG A 78 2.83 30.32 0.69
C ARG A 78 4.10 30.62 -0.08
N PRO A 79 4.35 29.98 -1.24
CA PRO A 79 5.51 30.33 -2.05
C PRO A 79 5.40 31.80 -2.49
N MET A 80 6.44 32.57 -2.20
CA MET A 80 6.53 33.97 -2.64
C MET A 80 6.47 34.03 -4.18
N GLY A 81 5.53 34.82 -4.71
CA GLY A 81 5.50 35.17 -6.14
C GLY A 81 4.43 34.52 -6.99
N VAL A 82 3.56 33.67 -6.45
CA VAL A 82 2.42 33.12 -7.19
C VAL A 82 1.24 34.10 -7.07
N ALA A 83 0.89 34.77 -8.15
CA ALA A 83 -0.30 35.61 -8.23
C ALA A 83 -1.55 34.73 -7.98
N TYR A 84 -2.31 35.06 -6.96
CA TYR A 84 -3.53 34.37 -6.57
C TYR A 84 -4.59 34.56 -7.67
N THR A 85 -4.70 33.62 -8.57
CA THR A 85 -5.94 33.46 -9.33
C THR A 85 -7.02 33.01 -8.36
N ARG A 86 -8.04 33.84 -8.20
CA ARG A 86 -9.17 33.66 -7.27
C ARG A 86 -10.06 32.49 -7.70
N THR A 87 -9.50 31.30 -7.77
CA THR A 87 -10.24 30.06 -7.98
C THR A 87 -10.82 29.62 -6.63
N ARG A 88 -12.06 29.17 -6.65
CA ARG A 88 -12.89 28.87 -5.47
C ARG A 88 -12.33 27.76 -4.56
N HIS A 89 -11.21 27.16 -4.88
CA HIS A 89 -10.54 26.15 -4.08
C HIS A 89 -9.12 26.62 -3.79
N PRO A 90 -8.78 26.89 -2.52
CA PRO A 90 -7.38 27.12 -2.17
C PRO A 90 -6.60 25.86 -2.55
N VAL A 91 -5.63 26.01 -3.44
CA VAL A 91 -4.72 24.92 -3.80
C VAL A 91 -3.87 24.62 -2.58
N ASP A 92 -3.93 23.40 -2.09
CA ASP A 92 -3.07 22.97 -1.01
C ASP A 92 -1.67 22.74 -1.59
N TRP A 93 -0.74 23.62 -1.23
CA TRP A 93 0.64 23.59 -1.75
C TRP A 93 1.47 22.47 -1.12
N VAL A 94 1.24 22.20 0.16
CA VAL A 94 2.00 21.21 0.91
C VAL A 94 1.06 20.41 1.78
N ASP A 95 1.06 19.10 1.54
CA ASP A 95 0.37 18.13 2.35
C ASP A 95 1.38 17.19 3.03
N VAL A 96 1.15 16.90 4.30
CA VAL A 96 1.84 15.82 5.02
C VAL A 96 0.85 14.72 5.29
N ARG A 97 1.15 13.51 4.84
CA ARG A 97 0.30 12.33 5.03
C ARG A 97 1.05 11.30 5.85
N LEU A 98 0.43 10.87 6.94
CA LEU A 98 0.86 9.71 7.68
C LEU A 98 -0.12 8.58 7.39
N GLU A 99 0.38 7.43 6.96
CA GLU A 99 -0.45 6.27 6.65
C GLU A 99 0.00 5.09 7.49
N TYR A 100 -0.93 4.50 8.22
CA TYR A 100 -0.73 3.20 8.86
C TYR A 100 -1.54 2.15 8.12
N ARG A 101 -0.87 1.05 7.75
CA ARG A 101 -1.48 -0.08 7.06
C ARG A 101 -1.25 -1.36 7.83
N LEU A 102 -2.34 -2.10 8.05
CA LEU A 102 -2.35 -3.46 8.55
C LEU A 102 -2.73 -4.39 7.41
N ASN A 103 -1.85 -5.31 7.05
CA ASN A 103 -2.14 -6.40 6.14
C ASN A 103 -2.33 -7.68 6.94
N ARG A 104 -3.33 -8.48 6.56
CA ARG A 104 -3.62 -9.78 7.16
C ARG A 104 -3.86 -10.81 6.06
N SER A 105 -3.26 -11.98 6.23
CA SER A 105 -3.49 -13.18 5.39
C SER A 105 -4.01 -14.32 6.25
N ASN A 106 -4.75 -15.25 5.65
CA ASN A 106 -5.07 -16.53 6.28
C ASN A 106 -3.90 -17.52 6.22
N GLU A 107 -2.90 -17.23 5.36
CA GLU A 107 -1.67 -18.00 5.22
C GLU A 107 -0.47 -17.20 5.72
N PRO A 108 0.58 -17.85 6.26
CA PRO A 108 1.79 -17.18 6.72
C PRO A 108 2.67 -16.77 5.53
N VAL A 109 2.42 -15.57 4.97
CA VAL A 109 3.06 -15.08 3.75
C VAL A 109 3.94 -13.85 3.97
N PHE A 110 3.86 -13.23 5.13
CA PHE A 110 4.68 -12.06 5.45
C PHE A 110 5.95 -12.50 6.15
N SER A 111 7.09 -12.19 5.56
CA SER A 111 8.37 -12.44 6.19
C SER A 111 8.74 -11.32 7.15
N SER A 112 9.02 -11.67 8.40
CA SER A 112 9.63 -10.78 9.38
C SER A 112 11.16 -10.72 9.24
N ALA A 113 11.73 -11.32 8.19
CA ALA A 113 13.18 -11.46 8.03
C ALA A 113 13.88 -10.11 7.99
N LYS A 114 14.82 -9.94 8.90
CA LYS A 114 15.85 -8.92 8.81
C LYS A 114 16.78 -9.26 7.63
N PRO A 115 17.33 -8.26 6.92
CA PRO A 115 18.27 -8.51 5.84
C PRO A 115 19.41 -9.45 6.30
N GLY A 116 19.62 -10.56 5.59
CA GLY A 116 20.69 -11.53 5.88
C GLY A 116 20.32 -12.67 6.85
N VAL A 117 19.08 -12.72 7.34
CA VAL A 117 18.59 -13.84 8.18
C VAL A 117 17.72 -14.76 7.33
N PRO A 118 17.89 -16.10 7.38
CA PRO A 118 16.98 -17.02 6.71
C PRO A 118 15.54 -16.80 7.17
N ILE A 119 14.60 -16.87 6.24
CA ILE A 119 13.17 -16.76 6.52
C ILE A 119 12.75 -18.08 7.20
N THR A 120 12.78 -18.10 8.51
CA THR A 120 12.35 -19.27 9.31
C THR A 120 10.90 -19.12 9.79
N ASP A 121 10.44 -17.90 9.97
CA ASP A 121 9.12 -17.61 10.51
C ASP A 121 8.38 -16.65 9.58
N ALA A 122 7.30 -17.11 8.99
CA ALA A 122 6.39 -16.27 8.21
C ALA A 122 5.16 -15.95 9.07
N ASP A 123 4.77 -14.67 9.05
CA ASP A 123 3.63 -14.16 9.80
C ASP A 123 2.39 -14.05 8.91
N GLN A 124 1.21 -14.10 9.55
CA GLN A 124 -0.07 -13.84 8.90
C GLN A 124 -0.41 -12.35 8.88
N THR A 125 0.38 -11.52 9.55
CA THR A 125 0.14 -10.08 9.66
C THR A 125 1.39 -9.28 9.34
N ALA A 126 1.21 -8.13 8.70
CA ALA A 126 2.28 -7.16 8.46
C ALA A 126 1.79 -5.75 8.74
N HIS A 127 2.63 -4.98 9.41
CA HIS A 127 2.38 -3.58 9.75
C HIS A 127 3.29 -2.68 8.92
N GLN A 128 2.73 -1.60 8.39
CA GLN A 128 3.49 -0.61 7.62
C GLN A 128 3.09 0.79 8.07
N VAL A 129 4.09 1.64 8.24
CA VAL A 129 3.90 3.07 8.46
C VAL A 129 4.58 3.81 7.31
N THR A 130 3.87 4.74 6.70
CA THR A 130 4.39 5.54 5.59
C THR A 130 4.16 7.02 5.89
N LEU A 131 5.21 7.82 5.76
CA LEU A 131 5.16 9.27 5.80
C LEU A 131 5.39 9.82 4.39
N GLN A 132 4.50 10.68 3.92
CA GLN A 132 4.56 11.29 2.59
C GLN A 132 4.49 12.81 2.70
N PHE A 133 5.32 13.48 1.91
CA PHE A 133 5.24 14.92 1.67
C PHE A 133 4.81 15.11 0.22
N VAL A 134 3.72 15.83 0.02
CA VAL A 134 3.18 16.13 -1.31
C VAL A 134 3.25 17.63 -1.52
N VAL A 135 3.97 18.05 -2.56
CA VAL A 135 4.05 19.45 -2.96
C VAL A 135 3.34 19.61 -4.30
N ASN A 136 2.32 20.45 -4.31
CA ASN A 136 1.55 20.78 -5.52
C ASN A 136 2.08 22.12 -6.09
N TYR A 137 2.42 22.19 -7.36
CA TYR A 137 2.97 23.37 -8.05
C TYR A 137 2.23 23.65 -9.36
#